data_668f019438b8c586621636667e887a02
#
_entry.id   668f019438b8c586621636667e887a02
#
_cell.length_a   1.000
_cell.length_b   1.000
_cell.length_c   1.000
_cell.angle_alpha   90.00
_cell.angle_beta   90.00
_cell.angle_gamma   90.00
#
_symmetry.space_group_name_H-M   'P 1'
#
loop_
_entity.id
_entity.type
_entity.pdbx_description
1 polymer ?
#
loop_
_entity_poly.entity_id
_entity_poly.type
_entity_poly.pdbx_seq_one_letter_code
_entity_poly.pdbx_strand_id
1 'polypeptide(L)'
;MSYNEDLYTAIDLGSATIRGMVGTKKDGKVLPIAIAEVPTSNAIRKGVVNNMEELHNKLKVLIDRLNEQLPDQHSEIKKVYVGFGGKSLMSRSYKINHKMDNPDGEEISDYHINLINERVKNYRLNAHEVLDISDPYCLVDGRVERNIKGLLCTEFSIHFNLITTRSSNVNFIRMAIEDRQDSS
;
A
#
# COMPACT_ATOMS: atom_id res chain seq x y z
N MET A 1 24.25 5.32 27.10
CA MET A 1 22.79 5.11 26.99
C MET A 1 22.50 4.78 25.54
N SER A 2 22.26 3.50 25.25
CA SER A 2 21.90 3.06 23.90
C SER A 2 20.45 3.45 23.67
N TYR A 3 20.20 4.53 22.93
CA TYR A 3 18.88 4.83 22.42
C TYR A 3 18.64 3.87 21.26
N ASN A 4 17.90 2.81 21.53
CA ASN A 4 17.33 1.98 20.47
C ASN A 4 16.17 2.77 19.85
N GLU A 5 16.47 3.84 19.11
CA GLU A 5 15.47 4.62 18.41
C GLU A 5 15.02 3.79 17.21
N ASP A 6 13.71 3.55 17.09
CA ASP A 6 13.13 2.87 15.93
C ASP A 6 13.43 3.69 14.67
N LEU A 7 14.21 3.13 13.77
CA LEU A 7 14.48 3.70 12.46
C LEU A 7 13.32 3.43 11.50
N TYR A 8 12.86 4.47 10.84
CA TYR A 8 11.86 4.42 9.79
C TYR A 8 12.53 4.75 8.46
N THR A 9 12.54 3.82 7.54
CA THR A 9 13.11 4.03 6.20
C THR A 9 12.02 4.06 5.16
N ALA A 10 12.02 5.08 4.31
CA ALA A 10 11.12 5.20 3.17
C ALA A 10 11.93 5.35 1.88
N ILE A 11 11.49 4.65 0.83
CA ILE A 11 12.07 4.73 -0.52
C ILE A 11 10.96 5.07 -1.50
N ASP A 12 11.15 6.12 -2.31
CA ASP A 12 10.31 6.47 -3.44
C ASP A 12 10.94 5.97 -4.74
N LEU A 13 10.24 5.09 -5.43
CA LEU A 13 10.65 4.50 -6.70
C LEU A 13 10.15 5.34 -7.88
N GLY A 14 10.77 6.51 -8.09
CA GLY A 14 10.44 7.40 -9.20
C GLY A 14 11.03 6.94 -10.54
N SER A 15 10.41 7.37 -11.65
CA SER A 15 10.90 7.04 -13.02
C SER A 15 12.16 7.80 -13.44
N ALA A 16 12.50 8.89 -12.77
CA ALA A 16 13.73 9.67 -13.02
C ALA A 16 14.77 9.46 -11.93
N THR A 17 14.33 9.40 -10.69
CA THR A 17 15.20 9.33 -9.50
C THR A 17 14.56 8.42 -8.47
N ILE A 18 15.36 7.54 -7.86
CA ILE A 18 15.00 6.78 -6.67
C ILE A 18 15.52 7.56 -5.47
N ARG A 19 14.64 7.85 -4.50
CA ARG A 19 14.98 8.61 -3.29
C ARG A 19 14.77 7.78 -2.06
N GLY A 20 15.63 7.94 -1.08
CA GLY A 20 15.52 7.29 0.21
C GLY A 20 15.67 8.28 1.35
N MET A 21 14.97 8.02 2.43
CA MET A 21 15.07 8.78 3.68
C MET A 21 15.03 7.81 4.86
N VAL A 22 15.93 8.01 5.82
CA VAL A 22 15.87 7.38 7.14
C VAL A 22 15.52 8.46 8.15
N GLY A 23 14.63 8.16 9.06
CA GLY A 23 14.24 9.07 10.14
C GLY A 23 13.94 8.32 11.43
N THR A 24 13.88 9.05 12.53
CA THR A 24 13.43 8.58 13.83
C THR A 24 12.14 9.28 14.24
N LYS A 25 11.38 8.67 15.15
CA LYS A 25 10.14 9.28 15.66
C LYS A 25 10.40 9.89 17.01
N LYS A 26 10.21 11.22 17.13
CA LYS A 26 10.32 11.99 18.37
C LYS A 26 9.08 12.87 18.53
N ASP A 27 8.44 12.79 19.68
CA ASP A 27 7.24 13.59 20.02
C ASP A 27 6.13 13.53 18.96
N GLY A 28 5.92 12.31 18.39
CA GLY A 28 4.91 12.09 17.36
C GLY A 28 5.30 12.55 15.94
N LYS A 29 6.48 13.17 15.76
CA LYS A 29 7.02 13.63 14.47
C LYS A 29 8.15 12.76 14.00
N VAL A 30 8.24 12.57 12.69
CA VAL A 30 9.40 11.92 12.07
C VAL A 30 10.46 12.97 11.78
N LEU A 31 11.66 12.77 12.32
CA LEU A 31 12.82 13.61 12.08
C LEU A 31 13.76 12.91 11.12
N PRO A 32 14.07 13.49 9.95
CA PRO A 32 15.00 12.89 9.00
C PRO A 32 16.42 12.89 9.57
N ILE A 33 17.13 11.77 9.42
CA ILE A 33 18.52 11.57 9.83
C ILE A 33 19.42 11.44 8.62
N ALA A 34 18.97 10.69 7.60
CA ALA A 34 19.72 10.45 6.38
C ALA A 34 18.80 10.62 5.15
N ILE A 35 19.33 11.21 4.09
CA ILE A 35 18.65 11.38 2.81
C ILE A 35 19.63 11.06 1.69
N ALA A 36 19.21 10.26 0.72
CA ALA A 36 20.00 9.95 -0.47
C ALA A 36 19.13 9.82 -1.70
N GLU A 37 19.73 10.03 -2.86
CA GLU A 37 19.09 9.79 -4.15
C GLU A 37 20.05 9.19 -5.15
N VAL A 38 19.49 8.43 -6.10
CA VAL A 38 20.23 7.86 -7.23
C VAL A 38 19.39 7.98 -8.51
N PRO A 39 20.00 8.21 -9.68
CA PRO A 39 19.29 8.19 -10.94
C PRO A 39 18.68 6.81 -11.19
N THR A 40 17.40 6.77 -11.61
CA THR A 40 16.69 5.52 -11.91
C THR A 40 17.21 4.84 -13.16
N SER A 41 17.65 5.63 -14.16
CA SER A 41 18.09 5.13 -15.47
C SER A 41 17.00 4.24 -16.13
N ASN A 42 17.31 2.98 -16.45
CA ASN A 42 16.35 2.05 -17.05
C ASN A 42 15.70 1.08 -16.04
N ALA A 43 16.00 1.20 -14.74
CA ALA A 43 15.46 0.30 -13.71
C ALA A 43 13.95 0.36 -13.63
N ILE A 44 13.37 1.58 -13.71
CA ILE A 44 11.93 1.80 -13.64
C ILE A 44 11.49 2.67 -14.80
N ARG A 45 10.41 2.27 -15.47
CA ARG A 45 9.81 3.02 -16.57
C ARG A 45 8.31 3.18 -16.36
N LYS A 46 7.85 4.43 -16.22
CA LYS A 46 6.44 4.79 -16.00
C LYS A 46 5.81 4.08 -14.79
N GLY A 47 6.59 3.88 -13.71
CA GLY A 47 6.16 3.21 -12.49
C GLY A 47 6.16 1.68 -12.53
N VAL A 48 6.74 1.08 -13.58
CA VAL A 48 6.89 -0.38 -13.71
C VAL A 48 8.37 -0.74 -13.68
N VAL A 49 8.72 -1.81 -12.96
CA VAL A 49 10.08 -2.36 -12.98
C VAL A 49 10.39 -2.86 -14.38
N ASN A 50 11.42 -2.28 -14.99
CA ASN A 50 11.84 -2.56 -16.36
C ASN A 50 13.09 -3.44 -16.41
N ASN A 51 14.02 -3.24 -15.46
CA ASN A 51 15.24 -4.02 -15.33
C ASN A 51 15.49 -4.31 -13.84
N MET A 52 15.37 -5.59 -13.46
CA MET A 52 15.52 -6.05 -12.07
C MET A 52 16.93 -5.89 -11.53
N GLU A 53 17.93 -6.30 -12.32
CA GLU A 53 19.34 -6.21 -11.93
C GLU A 53 19.76 -4.75 -11.70
N GLU A 54 19.33 -3.88 -12.61
CA GLU A 54 19.62 -2.45 -12.46
C GLU A 54 18.90 -1.86 -11.24
N LEU A 55 17.65 -2.25 -10.98
CA LEU A 55 16.90 -1.82 -9.78
C LEU A 55 17.61 -2.26 -8.51
N HIS A 56 18.02 -3.52 -8.44
CA HIS A 56 18.78 -4.06 -7.31
C HIS A 56 20.07 -3.27 -7.07
N ASN A 57 20.86 -3.03 -8.12
CA ASN A 57 22.10 -2.27 -8.01
C ASN A 57 21.88 -0.81 -7.55
N LYS A 58 20.80 -0.15 -8.06
CA LYS A 58 20.45 1.21 -7.63
C LYS A 58 20.00 1.25 -6.16
N LEU A 59 19.20 0.28 -5.73
CA LEU A 59 18.78 0.18 -4.33
C LEU A 59 19.98 -0.09 -3.42
N LYS A 60 20.92 -0.92 -3.85
CA LYS A 60 22.17 -1.13 -3.12
C LYS A 60 22.93 0.17 -2.89
N VAL A 61 23.20 0.91 -3.95
CA VAL A 61 23.91 2.20 -3.85
C VAL A 61 23.14 3.19 -2.97
N LEU A 62 21.80 3.24 -3.09
CA LEU A 62 20.96 4.13 -2.29
C LEU A 62 21.10 3.83 -0.80
N ILE A 63 20.95 2.55 -0.42
CA ILE A 63 21.00 2.17 0.99
C ILE A 63 22.41 2.31 1.56
N ASP A 64 23.47 2.01 0.79
CA ASP A 64 24.84 2.26 1.23
C ASP A 64 25.06 3.75 1.57
N ARG A 65 24.58 4.65 0.70
CA ARG A 65 24.61 6.11 0.95
C ARG A 65 23.78 6.55 2.17
N LEU A 66 22.68 5.88 2.46
CA LEU A 66 21.89 6.15 3.65
C LEU A 66 22.61 5.67 4.91
N ASN A 67 23.18 4.46 4.88
CA ASN A 67 23.93 3.89 6.00
C ASN A 67 25.16 4.73 6.35
N GLU A 68 25.87 5.27 5.37
CA GLU A 68 27.04 6.15 5.59
C GLU A 68 26.70 7.43 6.38
N GLN A 69 25.43 7.86 6.37
CA GLN A 69 24.96 9.04 7.07
C GLN A 69 24.41 8.74 8.47
N LEU A 70 24.21 7.47 8.83
CA LEU A 70 23.70 7.09 10.14
C LEU A 70 24.73 7.34 11.24
N PRO A 71 24.33 7.92 12.38
CA PRO A 71 25.27 8.32 13.44
C PRO A 71 25.89 7.13 14.19
N ASP A 72 25.30 5.96 14.11
CA ASP A 72 25.77 4.73 14.76
C ASP A 72 25.99 3.63 13.71
N GLN A 73 27.21 3.10 13.63
CA GLN A 73 27.58 2.00 12.74
C GLN A 73 26.82 0.69 13.02
N HIS A 74 26.09 0.63 14.14
CA HIS A 74 25.27 -0.53 14.52
C HIS A 74 23.78 -0.35 14.18
N SER A 75 23.40 0.77 13.59
CA SER A 75 22.04 1.03 13.13
C SER A 75 21.83 0.38 11.77
N GLU A 76 21.02 -0.65 11.71
CA GLU A 76 20.69 -1.39 10.49
C GLU A 76 19.29 -1.06 10.00
N ILE A 77 19.15 -0.85 8.69
CA ILE A 77 17.84 -0.66 8.05
C ILE A 77 17.15 -2.03 7.93
N LYS A 78 16.21 -2.30 8.85
CA LYS A 78 15.48 -3.58 8.91
C LYS A 78 14.14 -3.57 8.19
N LYS A 79 13.52 -2.41 8.07
CA LYS A 79 12.18 -2.26 7.48
C LYS A 79 12.15 -1.05 6.57
N VAL A 80 11.62 -1.25 5.37
CA VAL A 80 11.53 -0.21 4.36
C VAL A 80 10.07 -0.05 3.93
N TYR A 81 9.58 1.19 3.91
CA TYR A 81 8.32 1.57 3.29
C TYR A 81 8.61 2.02 1.86
N VAL A 82 7.95 1.44 0.88
CA VAL A 82 8.20 1.71 -0.54
C VAL A 82 7.03 2.42 -1.17
N GLY A 83 7.27 3.63 -1.65
CA GLY A 83 6.36 4.36 -2.51
C GLY A 83 6.67 4.09 -3.99
N PHE A 84 5.65 3.83 -4.76
CA PHE A 84 5.74 3.73 -6.21
C PHE A 84 4.45 4.23 -6.85
N GLY A 85 4.51 4.63 -8.13
CA GLY A 85 3.37 5.26 -8.77
C GLY A 85 3.39 5.12 -10.29
N GLY A 86 2.56 5.93 -10.96
CA GLY A 86 2.51 6.00 -12.42
C GLY A 86 1.53 4.98 -13.05
N LYS A 87 1.84 4.52 -14.25
CA LYS A 87 0.93 3.66 -15.05
C LYS A 87 0.70 2.25 -14.48
N SER A 88 1.46 1.86 -13.46
CA SER A 88 1.24 0.61 -12.74
C SER A 88 0.01 0.64 -11.85
N LEU A 89 -0.43 1.83 -11.42
CA LEU A 89 -1.59 1.99 -10.56
C LEU A 89 -2.87 2.12 -11.39
N MET A 90 -3.91 1.43 -10.96
CA MET A 90 -5.24 1.48 -11.55
C MET A 90 -6.28 1.66 -10.45
N SER A 91 -7.26 2.51 -10.71
CA SER A 91 -8.47 2.62 -9.89
C SER A 91 -9.64 2.03 -10.64
N ARG A 92 -10.41 1.16 -9.99
CA ARG A 92 -11.62 0.54 -10.55
C ARG A 92 -12.72 0.51 -9.52
N SER A 93 -13.94 0.82 -9.97
CA SER A 93 -15.13 0.74 -9.13
C SER A 93 -15.69 -0.68 -9.10
N TYR A 94 -16.09 -1.10 -7.93
CA TYR A 94 -16.71 -2.40 -7.66
C TYR A 94 -17.96 -2.21 -6.81
N LYS A 95 -18.82 -3.22 -6.83
CA LYS A 95 -19.97 -3.29 -5.93
C LYS A 95 -20.14 -4.70 -5.39
N ILE A 96 -20.61 -4.78 -4.17
CA ILE A 96 -21.05 -6.02 -3.54
C ILE A 96 -22.51 -5.83 -3.16
N ASN A 97 -23.38 -6.68 -3.68
CA ASN A 97 -24.80 -6.70 -3.32
C ASN A 97 -25.02 -7.64 -2.13
N HIS A 98 -25.95 -7.25 -1.28
CA HIS A 98 -26.52 -8.09 -0.23
C HIS A 98 -28.04 -8.07 -0.33
N LYS A 99 -28.63 -9.24 -0.52
CA LYS A 99 -30.08 -9.43 -0.53
C LYS A 99 -30.47 -9.92 0.85
N MET A 100 -31.53 -9.35 1.40
CA MET A 100 -32.10 -9.77 2.69
C MET A 100 -32.74 -11.15 2.58
N ASP A 101 -32.71 -11.89 3.68
CA ASP A 101 -33.32 -13.23 3.71
C ASP A 101 -34.83 -13.16 3.66
N ASN A 102 -35.41 -12.11 4.29
CA ASN A 102 -36.87 -11.86 4.23
C ASN A 102 -37.21 -11.10 2.93
N PRO A 103 -38.04 -11.66 2.04
CA PRO A 103 -38.48 -11.02 0.80
C PRO A 103 -39.33 -9.76 1.02
N ASP A 104 -39.98 -9.63 2.18
CA ASP A 104 -40.76 -8.44 2.57
C ASP A 104 -39.90 -7.33 3.14
N GLY A 105 -38.60 -7.59 3.26
CA GLY A 105 -37.61 -6.69 3.83
C GLY A 105 -37.32 -6.96 5.31
N GLU A 106 -36.15 -6.54 5.75
CA GLU A 106 -35.71 -6.53 7.15
C GLU A 106 -34.80 -5.35 7.44
N GLU A 107 -34.62 -5.04 8.73
CA GLU A 107 -33.73 -3.95 9.15
C GLU A 107 -32.24 -4.33 8.97
N ILE A 108 -31.46 -3.40 8.42
CA ILE A 108 -30.01 -3.54 8.33
C ILE A 108 -29.41 -3.48 9.74
N SER A 109 -28.94 -4.61 10.23
CA SER A 109 -28.28 -4.76 11.52
C SER A 109 -26.75 -4.64 11.44
N ASP A 110 -26.08 -4.57 12.60
CA ASP A 110 -24.62 -4.64 12.67
C ASP A 110 -24.05 -5.93 12.05
N TYR A 111 -24.80 -7.03 12.10
CA TYR A 111 -24.43 -8.29 11.44
C TYR A 111 -24.28 -8.08 9.92
N HIS A 112 -25.26 -7.47 9.26
CA HIS A 112 -25.25 -7.22 7.83
C HIS A 112 -24.11 -6.28 7.43
N ILE A 113 -23.88 -5.23 8.23
CA ILE A 113 -22.79 -4.25 8.01
C ILE A 113 -21.42 -4.95 8.12
N ASN A 114 -21.23 -5.75 9.16
CA ASN A 114 -19.98 -6.47 9.35
C ASN A 114 -19.74 -7.50 8.24
N LEU A 115 -20.77 -8.24 7.84
CA LEU A 115 -20.68 -9.22 6.77
C LEU A 115 -20.24 -8.58 5.44
N ILE A 116 -20.83 -7.44 5.07
CA ILE A 116 -20.47 -6.78 3.81
C ILE A 116 -19.08 -6.13 3.87
N ASN A 117 -18.71 -5.56 5.02
CA ASN A 117 -17.38 -5.01 5.24
C ASN A 117 -16.29 -6.08 5.15
N GLU A 118 -16.52 -7.27 5.71
CA GLU A 118 -15.59 -8.40 5.58
C GLU A 118 -15.45 -8.86 4.12
N ARG A 119 -16.54 -8.86 3.35
CA ARG A 119 -16.47 -9.16 1.91
C ARG A 119 -15.63 -8.11 1.15
N VAL A 120 -15.74 -6.83 1.50
CA VAL A 120 -14.92 -5.76 0.91
C VAL A 120 -13.44 -5.95 1.26
N LYS A 121 -13.11 -6.14 2.53
CA LYS A 121 -11.72 -6.35 2.99
C LYS A 121 -11.06 -7.57 2.33
N ASN A 122 -11.85 -8.61 2.11
CA ASN A 122 -11.37 -9.86 1.52
C ASN A 122 -11.50 -9.90 -0.01
N TYR A 123 -11.85 -8.78 -0.64
CA TYR A 123 -11.95 -8.73 -2.09
C TYR A 123 -10.58 -8.93 -2.73
N ARG A 124 -10.50 -9.86 -3.68
CA ARG A 124 -9.25 -10.22 -4.36
C ARG A 124 -9.44 -10.19 -5.86
N LEU A 125 -8.39 -9.81 -6.56
CA LEU A 125 -8.34 -9.77 -8.01
C LEU A 125 -7.24 -10.69 -8.52
N ASN A 126 -7.53 -11.45 -9.57
CA ASN A 126 -6.51 -12.29 -10.20
C ASN A 126 -5.40 -11.41 -10.80
N ALA A 127 -4.14 -11.79 -10.53
CA ALA A 127 -2.94 -11.13 -11.02
C ALA A 127 -2.77 -9.64 -10.62
N HIS A 128 -3.56 -9.15 -9.65
CA HIS A 128 -3.46 -7.80 -9.13
C HIS A 128 -3.40 -7.80 -7.60
N GLU A 129 -2.57 -6.93 -7.07
CA GLU A 129 -2.50 -6.60 -5.64
C GLU A 129 -3.46 -5.43 -5.36
N VAL A 130 -4.27 -5.55 -4.33
CA VAL A 130 -5.10 -4.46 -3.81
C VAL A 130 -4.26 -3.66 -2.82
N LEU A 131 -3.97 -2.42 -3.17
CA LEU A 131 -3.14 -1.52 -2.36
C LEU A 131 -3.98 -0.70 -1.39
N ASP A 132 -5.17 -0.29 -1.83
CA ASP A 132 -6.08 0.51 -1.02
C ASP A 132 -7.53 0.34 -1.48
N ILE A 133 -8.45 0.66 -0.57
CA ILE A 133 -9.90 0.67 -0.80
C ILE A 133 -10.40 2.05 -0.41
N SER A 134 -10.92 2.80 -1.36
CA SER A 134 -11.34 4.17 -1.15
C SER A 134 -12.80 4.42 -1.50
N ASP A 135 -13.34 5.50 -0.92
CA ASP A 135 -14.65 6.07 -1.19
C ASP A 135 -15.83 5.08 -1.09
N PRO A 136 -15.94 4.28 0.00
CA PRO A 136 -17.08 3.39 0.14
C PRO A 136 -18.37 4.18 0.38
N TYR A 137 -19.43 3.82 -0.34
CA TYR A 137 -20.78 4.32 -0.10
C TYR A 137 -21.81 3.20 -0.31
N CYS A 138 -22.96 3.33 0.33
CA CYS A 138 -24.02 2.35 0.26
C CYS A 138 -25.21 2.84 -0.56
N LEU A 139 -25.83 1.90 -1.28
CA LEU A 139 -27.14 2.06 -1.89
C LEU A 139 -28.12 1.13 -1.19
N VAL A 140 -29.21 1.69 -0.68
CA VAL A 140 -30.32 0.96 -0.06
C VAL A 140 -31.55 1.17 -0.95
N ASP A 141 -32.09 0.09 -1.49
CA ASP A 141 -33.19 0.11 -2.49
C ASP A 141 -32.95 1.17 -3.59
N GLY A 142 -31.69 1.27 -4.07
CA GLY A 142 -31.28 2.16 -5.16
C GLY A 142 -31.00 3.61 -4.75
N ARG A 143 -31.05 3.97 -3.47
CA ARG A 143 -30.74 5.31 -2.97
C ARG A 143 -29.42 5.34 -2.21
N VAL A 144 -28.62 6.38 -2.42
CA VAL A 144 -27.38 6.58 -1.68
C VAL A 144 -27.67 6.97 -0.25
N GLU A 145 -27.19 6.15 0.69
CA GLU A 145 -27.36 6.35 2.12
C GLU A 145 -25.99 6.38 2.83
N ARG A 146 -25.84 7.31 3.78
CA ARG A 146 -24.61 7.43 4.59
C ARG A 146 -24.67 6.62 5.87
N ASN A 147 -25.84 6.52 6.46
CA ASN A 147 -26.10 5.72 7.64
C ASN A 147 -27.19 4.69 7.31
N ILE A 148 -26.78 3.45 7.14
CA ILE A 148 -27.68 2.38 6.68
C ILE A 148 -28.26 1.54 7.82
N LYS A 149 -27.71 1.64 9.04
CA LYS A 149 -28.17 0.85 10.18
C LYS A 149 -29.60 1.22 10.57
N GLY A 150 -30.44 0.22 10.73
CA GLY A 150 -31.85 0.37 11.10
C GLY A 150 -32.76 0.70 9.93
N LEU A 151 -32.28 0.86 8.70
CA LEU A 151 -33.13 1.02 7.53
C LEU A 151 -33.75 -0.31 7.13
N LEU A 152 -35.04 -0.28 6.87
CA LEU A 152 -35.81 -1.43 6.30
C LEU A 152 -35.51 -1.48 4.80
N CYS A 153 -35.08 -2.62 4.28
CA CYS A 153 -34.87 -2.81 2.85
C CYS A 153 -34.99 -4.29 2.44
N THR A 154 -35.11 -4.55 1.17
CA THR A 154 -35.05 -5.88 0.58
C THR A 154 -33.66 -6.21 0.06
N GLU A 155 -32.91 -5.18 -0.32
CA GLU A 155 -31.50 -5.32 -0.74
C GLU A 155 -30.72 -4.03 -0.49
N PHE A 156 -29.43 -4.18 -0.27
CA PHE A 156 -28.51 -3.06 -0.28
C PHE A 156 -27.19 -3.47 -0.92
N SER A 157 -26.40 -2.48 -1.33
CA SER A 157 -25.08 -2.72 -1.90
C SER A 157 -24.07 -1.73 -1.36
N ILE A 158 -22.82 -2.18 -1.24
CA ILE A 158 -21.69 -1.30 -1.02
C ILE A 158 -20.92 -1.12 -2.32
N HIS A 159 -20.64 0.12 -2.66
CA HIS A 159 -19.84 0.54 -3.78
C HIS A 159 -18.51 1.09 -3.27
N PHE A 160 -17.41 0.76 -3.91
CA PHE A 160 -16.07 1.16 -3.49
C PHE A 160 -15.11 1.16 -4.68
N ASN A 161 -14.02 1.89 -4.55
CA ASN A 161 -12.93 1.87 -5.52
C ASN A 161 -11.76 1.06 -4.97
N LEU A 162 -11.20 0.19 -5.79
CA LEU A 162 -9.94 -0.50 -5.51
C LEU A 162 -8.80 0.22 -6.23
N ILE A 163 -7.79 0.60 -5.47
CA ILE A 163 -6.51 1.02 -6.01
C ILE A 163 -5.64 -0.22 -6.09
N THR A 164 -5.24 -0.57 -7.29
CA THR A 164 -4.56 -1.84 -7.58
C THR A 164 -3.33 -1.65 -8.44
N THR A 165 -2.44 -2.62 -8.39
CA THR A 165 -1.32 -2.78 -9.32
C THR A 165 -1.17 -4.24 -9.73
N ARG A 166 -0.39 -4.53 -10.77
CA ARG A 166 -0.08 -5.93 -11.13
C ARG A 166 0.74 -6.59 -10.02
N SER A 167 0.37 -7.80 -9.60
CA SER A 167 1.12 -8.56 -8.58
C SER A 167 2.57 -8.78 -8.97
N SER A 168 2.87 -8.95 -10.26
CA SER A 168 4.24 -9.07 -10.76
C SER A 168 5.10 -7.84 -10.44
N ASN A 169 4.54 -6.61 -10.54
CA ASN A 169 5.28 -5.39 -10.23
C ASN A 169 5.64 -5.31 -8.73
N VAL A 170 4.69 -5.67 -7.85
CA VAL A 170 4.94 -5.71 -6.41
C VAL A 170 5.98 -6.77 -6.07
N ASN A 171 5.88 -7.96 -6.68
CA ASN A 171 6.84 -9.04 -6.45
C ASN A 171 8.25 -8.64 -6.90
N PHE A 172 8.41 -7.99 -8.05
CA PHE A 172 9.70 -7.51 -8.51
C PHE A 172 10.30 -6.46 -7.57
N ILE A 173 9.49 -5.52 -7.08
CA ILE A 173 9.93 -4.53 -6.09
C ILE A 173 10.38 -5.23 -4.80
N ARG A 174 9.58 -6.20 -4.32
CA ARG A 174 9.89 -6.97 -3.11
C ARG A 174 11.21 -7.73 -3.26
N MET A 175 11.36 -8.51 -4.33
CA MET A 175 12.60 -9.25 -4.62
C MET A 175 13.82 -8.33 -4.67
N ALA A 176 13.72 -7.17 -5.34
CA ALA A 176 14.84 -6.24 -5.44
C ALA A 176 15.29 -5.67 -4.08
N ILE A 177 14.42 -5.70 -3.05
CA ILE A 177 14.69 -5.22 -1.70
C ILE A 177 15.15 -6.38 -0.78
N GLU A 178 14.51 -7.55 -0.88
CA GLU A 178 14.71 -8.71 0.00
C GLU A 178 15.97 -9.53 -0.32
N ASP A 179 16.41 -9.62 -1.58
CA ASP A 179 17.63 -10.34 -2.02
C ASP A 179 18.93 -9.88 -1.34
N ARG A 180 18.82 -8.93 -0.41
CA ARG A 180 19.94 -8.42 0.41
C ARG A 180 20.21 -9.22 1.67
N GLN A 181 19.28 -10.02 2.15
CA GLN A 181 19.42 -10.71 3.44
C GLN A 181 20.28 -11.97 3.33
N ASP A 182 20.51 -12.47 2.11
CA ASP A 182 21.28 -13.71 1.87
C ASP A 182 22.75 -13.47 1.42
N SER A 183 23.24 -12.23 1.42
CA SER A 183 24.59 -11.88 0.91
C SER A 183 25.56 -11.37 1.98
N SER A 184 25.32 -11.69 3.25
CA SER A 184 26.19 -11.32 4.38
C SER A 184 26.74 -12.52 5.13
#